data_2644fee73b56fffb51d2b5b5c34e5fa8
#
_entry.id   2644fee73b56fffb51d2b5b5c34e5fa8
#
_cell.length_a   1.000
_cell.length_b   1.000
_cell.length_c   1.000
_cell.angle_alpha   90.00
_cell.angle_beta   90.00
_cell.angle_gamma   90.00
#
_symmetry.space_group_name_H-M   'P 1'
#
loop_
_entity.id
_entity.type
_entity.pdbx_description
1 polymer ?
#
loop_
_entity_poly.entity_id
_entity_poly.type
_entity_poly.pdbx_seq_one_letter_code
_entity_poly.pdbx_strand_id
1 'polypeptide(L)'
;RTAAAGYSSYGNQIGLATGYVKEIYHPNYVAKRMEIGAVMGAAPRRAVIRKNSDPGDIIILLGGRTGRDGCGGATGSSKAHTQSSIETCGAEVQKGNAPTERKLQRLFRREEVSHLIKKCNDFGAGGVSVAIGELADGLIVELDKVPKKYAGLDGTEIAISESQERMAVVVDPKDADQFLAYAAEENLEATKVAVVSEDPRLVLRWRGKEIVNISRAFLDTNGAHQETDVTVSMPKKEESFFAAKEVTDVKEKWLSMLADLNVCSQKGLVEMFDSSIGAGSVVMPYGGKNQLTEVQTMVAKVPVAKGNTDAVTMMSYGFNPYLSSWSPYHGSVYAVTESIAKITAAGGDYSKIRMTFQEYFRRMTEDSHTWGLPFASLLGAYAAQLGFGLPSI
;
A
#
# COMPACT_ATOMS: atom_id res chain seq x y z
N ARG A 1 -11.54 4.60 18.12
CA ARG A 1 -11.17 3.25 17.65
C ARG A 1 -9.65 3.15 17.61
N THR A 2 -9.11 1.96 17.88
CA THR A 2 -7.69 1.68 17.67
C THR A 2 -7.40 1.44 16.18
N ALA A 3 -6.14 1.51 15.76
CA ALA A 3 -5.74 1.17 14.39
C ALA A 3 -6.13 -0.27 14.03
N ALA A 4 -5.89 -1.23 14.94
CA ALA A 4 -6.29 -2.62 14.76
C ALA A 4 -7.80 -2.77 14.53
N ALA A 5 -8.64 -2.04 15.29
CA ALA A 5 -10.09 -2.08 15.13
C ALA A 5 -10.55 -1.44 13.80
N GLY A 6 -9.84 -0.45 13.30
CA GLY A 6 -10.08 0.13 11.97
C GLY A 6 -9.72 -0.84 10.85
N TYR A 7 -8.53 -1.38 10.91
CA TYR A 7 -7.98 -2.30 9.91
C TYR A 7 -8.80 -3.60 9.80
N SER A 8 -9.07 -4.25 10.95
CA SER A 8 -9.87 -5.48 10.98
C SER A 8 -11.29 -5.25 10.48
N SER A 9 -11.92 -4.16 10.92
CA SER A 9 -13.27 -3.80 10.46
C SER A 9 -13.32 -3.60 8.94
N TYR A 10 -12.33 -2.92 8.37
CA TYR A 10 -12.26 -2.71 6.93
C TYR A 10 -12.05 -4.03 6.17
N GLY A 11 -11.03 -4.80 6.52
CA GLY A 11 -10.71 -6.07 5.88
C GLY A 11 -11.87 -7.08 5.95
N ASN A 12 -12.51 -7.21 7.12
CA ASN A 12 -13.65 -8.11 7.30
C ASN A 12 -14.86 -7.69 6.44
N GLN A 13 -15.11 -6.39 6.30
CA GLN A 13 -16.24 -5.88 5.50
C GLN A 13 -16.01 -5.99 3.99
N ILE A 14 -14.80 -5.78 3.50
CA ILE A 14 -14.48 -6.01 2.08
C ILE A 14 -14.49 -7.49 1.71
N GLY A 15 -14.48 -8.37 2.72
CA GLY A 15 -14.57 -9.81 2.52
C GLY A 15 -13.26 -10.43 2.06
N LEU A 16 -12.13 -9.99 2.63
CA LEU A 16 -10.80 -10.57 2.44
C LEU A 16 -10.36 -11.30 3.72
N ALA A 17 -9.93 -12.55 3.59
CA ALA A 17 -9.32 -13.28 4.68
C ALA A 17 -7.97 -12.65 5.04
N THR A 18 -7.72 -12.47 6.34
CA THR A 18 -6.43 -11.99 6.84
C THR A 18 -5.64 -13.16 7.39
N GLY A 19 -4.60 -13.56 6.68
CA GLY A 19 -3.82 -14.76 7.04
C GLY A 19 -2.69 -14.50 8.04
N TYR A 20 -2.30 -13.24 8.26
CA TYR A 20 -1.24 -12.88 9.21
C TYR A 20 -1.39 -11.45 9.71
N VAL A 21 -1.25 -11.25 11.02
CA VAL A 21 -1.24 -9.94 11.67
C VAL A 21 -0.18 -9.94 12.76
N LYS A 22 0.59 -8.87 12.84
CA LYS A 22 1.61 -8.67 13.89
C LYS A 22 1.78 -7.18 14.19
N GLU A 23 1.91 -6.83 15.44
CA GLU A 23 2.44 -5.54 15.88
C GLU A 23 3.88 -5.69 16.38
N ILE A 24 4.74 -4.73 16.04
CA ILE A 24 6.13 -4.65 16.48
C ILE A 24 6.29 -3.34 17.25
N TYR A 25 6.89 -3.42 18.43
CA TYR A 25 7.03 -2.30 19.36
C TYR A 25 8.47 -1.84 19.46
N HIS A 26 8.67 -0.52 19.33
CA HIS A 26 9.95 0.12 19.51
C HIS A 26 9.74 1.56 20.01
N PRO A 27 10.57 2.11 20.92
CA PRO A 27 10.38 3.45 21.47
C PRO A 27 10.26 4.56 20.43
N ASN A 28 10.91 4.42 19.28
CA ASN A 28 10.86 5.42 18.21
C ASN A 28 9.52 5.48 17.46
N TYR A 29 8.60 4.54 17.69
CA TYR A 29 7.25 4.54 17.09
C TYR A 29 6.16 5.10 18.03
N VAL A 30 6.51 5.68 19.17
CA VAL A 30 5.53 6.23 20.12
C VAL A 30 4.72 7.37 19.51
N ALA A 31 5.38 8.28 18.80
CA ALA A 31 4.74 9.46 18.21
C ALA A 31 4.23 9.23 16.79
N LYS A 32 4.74 8.24 16.09
CA LYS A 32 4.40 7.96 14.70
C LYS A 32 4.44 6.46 14.43
N ARG A 33 3.33 5.94 14.00
CA ARG A 33 3.14 4.53 13.68
C ARG A 33 3.35 4.32 12.16
N MET A 34 3.94 3.20 11.81
CA MET A 34 3.99 2.70 10.44
C MET A 34 3.04 1.50 10.33
N GLU A 35 2.16 1.52 9.35
CA GLU A 35 1.22 0.43 9.07
C GLU A 35 1.47 -0.08 7.65
N ILE A 36 1.62 -1.39 7.53
CA ILE A 36 1.87 -2.06 6.25
C ILE A 36 0.82 -3.12 6.05
N GLY A 37 0.14 -3.07 4.92
CA GLY A 37 -0.74 -4.12 4.45
C GLY A 37 -0.24 -4.68 3.13
N ALA A 38 -0.24 -6.00 3.00
CA ALA A 38 0.03 -6.69 1.75
C ALA A 38 -1.18 -7.53 1.37
N VAL A 39 -1.60 -7.45 0.11
CA VAL A 39 -2.76 -8.15 -0.42
C VAL A 39 -2.34 -9.02 -1.60
N MET A 40 -2.83 -10.26 -1.63
CA MET A 40 -2.67 -11.16 -2.75
C MET A 40 -3.97 -11.22 -3.57
N GLY A 41 -3.84 -10.95 -4.87
CA GLY A 41 -4.88 -11.12 -5.86
C GLY A 41 -4.45 -12.06 -6.97
N ALA A 42 -5.41 -12.57 -7.73
CA ALA A 42 -5.15 -13.36 -8.92
C ALA A 42 -6.16 -13.02 -10.02
N ALA A 43 -5.69 -13.02 -11.27
CA ALA A 43 -6.53 -12.87 -12.44
C ALA A 43 -6.16 -13.93 -13.48
N PRO A 44 -7.13 -14.39 -14.32
CA PRO A 44 -6.81 -15.21 -15.46
C PRO A 44 -5.83 -14.50 -16.39
N ARG A 45 -4.82 -15.21 -16.91
CA ARG A 45 -3.81 -14.61 -17.81
C ARG A 45 -4.43 -13.89 -19.01
N ARG A 46 -5.55 -14.40 -19.53
CA ARG A 46 -6.28 -13.79 -20.63
C ARG A 46 -6.95 -12.46 -20.28
N ALA A 47 -7.17 -12.18 -18.99
CA ALA A 47 -7.73 -10.92 -18.50
C ALA A 47 -6.66 -9.86 -18.20
N VAL A 48 -5.37 -10.17 -18.39
CA VAL A 48 -4.27 -9.20 -18.26
C VAL A 48 -4.19 -8.40 -19.55
N ILE A 49 -4.72 -7.18 -19.53
CA ILE A 49 -4.73 -6.25 -20.67
C ILE A 49 -3.59 -5.23 -20.46
N ARG A 50 -2.80 -5.04 -21.53
CA ARG A 50 -1.71 -4.04 -21.57
C ARG A 50 -1.84 -3.27 -22.89
N LYS A 51 -2.65 -2.23 -22.86
CA LYS A 51 -2.89 -1.34 -24.01
C LYS A 51 -2.46 0.07 -23.64
N ASN A 52 -2.09 0.85 -24.66
CA ASN A 52 -1.90 2.28 -24.51
C ASN A 52 -3.23 3.01 -24.58
N SER A 53 -3.27 4.21 -24.03
CA SER A 53 -4.37 5.13 -24.22
C SER A 53 -4.22 5.83 -25.57
N ASP A 54 -5.30 5.92 -26.33
CA ASP A 54 -5.32 6.58 -27.63
C ASP A 54 -6.09 7.91 -27.56
N PRO A 55 -5.76 8.93 -28.37
CA PRO A 55 -6.54 10.15 -28.45
C PRO A 55 -8.03 9.86 -28.74
N GLY A 56 -8.90 10.51 -27.99
CA GLY A 56 -10.34 10.27 -28.03
C GLY A 56 -10.86 9.27 -26.99
N ASP A 57 -10.00 8.48 -26.36
CA ASP A 57 -10.40 7.59 -25.26
C ASP A 57 -11.05 8.36 -24.11
N ILE A 58 -12.00 7.72 -23.46
CA ILE A 58 -12.76 8.31 -22.35
C ILE A 58 -12.17 7.84 -21.02
N ILE A 59 -11.98 8.80 -20.10
CA ILE A 59 -11.65 8.47 -18.71
C ILE A 59 -12.93 8.49 -17.87
N ILE A 60 -13.22 7.37 -17.24
CA ILE A 60 -14.34 7.22 -16.31
C ILE A 60 -13.78 7.13 -14.91
N LEU A 61 -14.26 8.02 -14.03
CA LEU A 61 -14.06 7.94 -12.57
C LEU A 61 -15.24 7.17 -11.97
N LEU A 62 -14.95 6.16 -11.14
CA LEU A 62 -15.98 5.34 -10.51
C LEU A 62 -15.66 5.11 -9.03
N GLY A 63 -16.71 4.89 -8.23
CA GLY A 63 -16.63 4.58 -6.81
C GLY A 63 -17.07 5.72 -5.91
N GLY A 64 -16.25 6.07 -4.91
CA GLY A 64 -16.57 7.09 -3.91
C GLY A 64 -16.59 8.51 -4.47
N ARG A 65 -17.30 9.42 -3.78
CA ARG A 65 -17.33 10.84 -4.11
C ARG A 65 -16.16 11.59 -3.47
N THR A 66 -15.77 12.72 -4.06
CA THR A 66 -14.67 13.58 -3.63
C THR A 66 -15.04 14.48 -2.46
N GLY A 67 -14.24 14.49 -1.43
CA GLY A 67 -14.27 15.43 -0.30
C GLY A 67 -12.90 16.09 -0.11
N ARG A 68 -12.65 16.65 1.08
CA ARG A 68 -11.33 17.20 1.46
C ARG A 68 -10.33 16.14 1.95
N ASP A 69 -10.67 14.88 1.79
CA ASP A 69 -9.84 13.78 2.27
C ASP A 69 -8.43 13.89 1.66
N GLY A 70 -7.41 13.89 2.51
CA GLY A 70 -6.02 13.84 2.10
C GLY A 70 -5.49 15.03 1.27
N CYS A 71 -6.17 16.19 1.28
CA CYS A 71 -5.72 17.37 0.53
C CYS A 71 -4.32 17.87 0.95
N GLY A 72 -3.85 17.54 2.14
CA GLY A 72 -2.47 17.76 2.57
C GLY A 72 -1.45 16.83 1.90
N GLY A 73 -1.90 15.76 1.25
CA GLY A 73 -1.09 14.77 0.54
C GLY A 73 -0.02 14.13 1.41
N ALA A 74 0.98 13.51 0.77
CA ALA A 74 2.13 12.91 1.43
C ALA A 74 2.91 13.92 2.31
N THR A 75 2.91 15.20 1.96
CA THR A 75 3.49 16.28 2.76
C THR A 75 2.76 16.42 4.09
N GLY A 76 1.43 16.34 4.11
CA GLY A 76 0.62 16.38 5.32
C GLY A 76 0.95 15.23 6.27
N SER A 77 1.03 14.01 5.74
CA SER A 77 1.40 12.81 6.52
C SER A 77 2.83 12.84 7.07
N SER A 78 3.72 13.63 6.44
CA SER A 78 5.13 13.75 6.83
C SER A 78 5.40 14.86 7.84
N LYS A 79 4.41 15.70 8.17
CA LYS A 79 4.54 16.75 9.19
C LYS A 79 4.43 16.17 10.61
N ALA A 80 5.08 16.83 11.56
CA ALA A 80 4.87 16.54 12.97
C ALA A 80 3.43 16.92 13.36
N HIS A 81 2.70 15.99 13.96
CA HIS A 81 1.35 16.23 14.43
C HIS A 81 1.36 16.75 15.85
N THR A 82 0.55 17.78 16.12
CA THR A 82 0.32 18.39 17.42
C THR A 82 -1.15 18.27 17.81
N GLN A 83 -1.49 18.62 19.04
CA GLN A 83 -2.88 18.61 19.49
C GLN A 83 -3.80 19.51 18.63
N SER A 84 -3.28 20.61 18.09
CA SER A 84 -3.99 21.50 17.18
C SER A 84 -4.20 20.91 15.78
N SER A 85 -3.48 19.84 15.42
CA SER A 85 -3.67 19.19 14.11
C SER A 85 -5.06 18.59 13.93
N ILE A 86 -5.72 18.18 15.02
CA ILE A 86 -7.11 17.67 14.97
C ILE A 86 -8.07 18.77 14.53
N GLU A 87 -7.86 20.00 15.00
CA GLU A 87 -8.71 21.14 14.66
C GLU A 87 -8.46 21.65 13.24
N THR A 88 -7.18 21.67 12.81
CA THR A 88 -6.76 22.24 11.53
C THR A 88 -6.87 21.27 10.36
N CYS A 89 -6.68 19.96 10.59
CA CYS A 89 -6.62 18.93 9.54
C CYS A 89 -7.73 17.87 9.69
N GLY A 90 -8.69 18.05 10.59
CA GLY A 90 -9.73 17.05 10.86
C GLY A 90 -10.61 16.72 9.63
N ALA A 91 -10.78 17.68 8.72
CA ALA A 91 -11.52 17.48 7.46
C ALA A 91 -10.73 16.66 6.43
N GLU A 92 -9.40 16.59 6.57
CA GLU A 92 -8.51 15.86 5.64
C GLU A 92 -8.33 14.39 6.01
N VAL A 93 -8.86 13.97 7.17
CA VAL A 93 -8.79 12.56 7.58
C VAL A 93 -9.56 11.69 6.59
N GLN A 94 -8.83 10.78 5.96
CA GLN A 94 -9.41 9.81 5.02
C GLN A 94 -10.37 8.87 5.76
N LYS A 95 -11.51 8.58 5.14
CA LYS A 95 -12.55 7.70 5.68
C LYS A 95 -12.82 6.59 4.69
N GLY A 96 -12.36 5.38 4.99
CA GLY A 96 -12.60 4.21 4.18
C GLY A 96 -14.08 3.84 4.09
N ASN A 97 -14.51 3.33 2.94
CA ASN A 97 -15.84 2.81 2.68
C ASN A 97 -15.74 1.38 2.12
N ALA A 98 -15.58 0.40 3.01
CA ALA A 98 -15.41 -0.99 2.66
C ALA A 98 -16.51 -1.55 1.73
N PRO A 99 -17.82 -1.18 1.87
CA PRO A 99 -18.83 -1.60 0.91
C PRO A 99 -18.59 -1.11 -0.52
N THR A 100 -18.09 0.13 -0.69
CA THR A 100 -17.74 0.66 -2.02
C THR A 100 -16.55 -0.10 -2.61
N GLU A 101 -15.51 -0.36 -1.81
CA GLU A 101 -14.36 -1.17 -2.21
C GLU A 101 -14.79 -2.57 -2.65
N ARG A 102 -15.69 -3.22 -1.91
CA ARG A 102 -16.21 -4.54 -2.28
C ARG A 102 -16.94 -4.52 -3.63
N LYS A 103 -17.70 -3.47 -3.93
CA LYS A 103 -18.36 -3.31 -5.22
C LYS A 103 -17.36 -3.14 -6.36
N LEU A 104 -16.32 -2.31 -6.16
CA LEU A 104 -15.21 -2.16 -7.11
C LEU A 104 -14.56 -3.51 -7.41
N GLN A 105 -14.19 -4.27 -6.39
CA GLN A 105 -13.61 -5.60 -6.56
C GLN A 105 -14.52 -6.54 -7.35
N ARG A 106 -15.81 -6.51 -7.10
CA ARG A 106 -16.79 -7.34 -7.84
C ARG A 106 -16.85 -6.94 -9.30
N LEU A 107 -16.89 -5.64 -9.60
CA LEU A 107 -16.89 -5.13 -10.95
C LEU A 107 -15.64 -5.54 -11.74
N PHE A 108 -14.46 -5.30 -11.17
CA PHE A 108 -13.18 -5.61 -11.82
C PHE A 108 -12.92 -7.12 -11.99
N ARG A 109 -13.57 -7.98 -11.20
CA ARG A 109 -13.50 -9.44 -11.38
C ARG A 109 -14.31 -9.97 -12.56
N ARG A 110 -15.19 -9.18 -13.13
CA ARG A 110 -15.98 -9.54 -14.31
C ARG A 110 -15.10 -9.44 -15.53
N GLU A 111 -14.92 -10.56 -16.26
CA GLU A 111 -14.04 -10.62 -17.41
C GLU A 111 -14.52 -9.70 -18.54
N GLU A 112 -15.86 -9.63 -18.76
CA GLU A 112 -16.48 -8.74 -19.73
C GLU A 112 -16.24 -7.25 -19.43
N VAL A 113 -16.01 -6.89 -18.18
CA VAL A 113 -15.70 -5.52 -17.74
C VAL A 113 -14.21 -5.25 -17.89
N SER A 114 -13.37 -6.14 -17.37
CA SER A 114 -11.91 -5.96 -17.39
C SER A 114 -11.36 -5.85 -18.81
N HIS A 115 -11.97 -6.51 -19.79
CA HIS A 115 -11.55 -6.43 -21.19
C HIS A 115 -11.85 -5.09 -21.87
N LEU A 116 -12.77 -4.27 -21.32
CA LEU A 116 -13.04 -2.91 -21.81
C LEU A 116 -11.99 -1.90 -21.33
N ILE A 117 -11.25 -2.22 -20.27
CA ILE A 117 -10.31 -1.32 -19.64
C ILE A 117 -8.95 -1.41 -20.35
N LYS A 118 -8.46 -0.29 -20.89
CA LYS A 118 -7.12 -0.19 -21.48
C LYS A 118 -6.07 0.02 -20.39
N LYS A 119 -6.31 0.96 -19.46
CA LYS A 119 -5.51 1.29 -18.29
C LYS A 119 -6.40 1.65 -17.11
N CYS A 120 -5.90 1.54 -15.89
CA CYS A 120 -6.58 2.02 -14.70
C CYS A 120 -5.57 2.46 -13.64
N ASN A 121 -5.98 3.39 -12.79
CA ASN A 121 -5.29 3.80 -11.57
C ASN A 121 -6.28 3.92 -10.42
N ASP A 122 -5.81 3.64 -9.20
CA ASP A 122 -6.49 4.00 -7.97
C ASP A 122 -6.20 5.46 -7.59
N PHE A 123 -6.97 5.97 -6.62
CA PHE A 123 -6.80 7.33 -6.11
C PHE A 123 -6.01 7.32 -4.80
N GLY A 124 -4.74 7.62 -4.90
CA GLY A 124 -3.85 7.91 -3.78
C GLY A 124 -3.50 9.39 -3.70
N ALA A 125 -2.30 9.70 -3.19
CA ALA A 125 -1.76 11.05 -3.08
C ALA A 125 -1.79 11.79 -4.42
N GLY A 126 -2.29 13.03 -4.40
CA GLY A 126 -2.45 13.86 -5.59
C GLY A 126 -3.80 13.68 -6.31
N GLY A 127 -4.64 12.77 -5.86
CA GLY A 127 -6.03 12.64 -6.30
C GLY A 127 -6.23 12.54 -7.81
N VAL A 128 -7.14 13.34 -8.36
CA VAL A 128 -7.44 13.41 -9.80
C VAL A 128 -6.19 13.76 -10.62
N SER A 129 -5.36 14.69 -10.12
CA SER A 129 -4.16 15.15 -10.85
C SER A 129 -3.17 14.02 -11.13
N VAL A 130 -3.03 13.07 -10.21
CA VAL A 130 -2.12 11.93 -10.33
C VAL A 130 -2.84 10.72 -10.93
N ALA A 131 -3.92 10.26 -10.31
CA ALA A 131 -4.62 9.05 -10.75
C ALA A 131 -5.10 9.11 -12.20
N ILE A 132 -5.59 10.27 -12.65
CA ILE A 132 -5.94 10.48 -14.05
C ILE A 132 -4.73 10.95 -14.85
N GLY A 133 -3.91 11.85 -14.29
CA GLY A 133 -2.77 12.44 -14.97
C GLY A 133 -1.73 11.45 -15.49
N GLU A 134 -1.64 10.26 -14.92
CA GLU A 134 -0.72 9.20 -15.33
C GLU A 134 -1.29 8.24 -16.39
N LEU A 135 -2.58 8.37 -16.74
CA LEU A 135 -3.23 7.43 -17.65
C LEU A 135 -2.88 7.66 -19.12
N ALA A 136 -2.51 8.88 -19.50
CA ALA A 136 -2.10 9.23 -20.88
C ALA A 136 -1.21 10.46 -20.89
N ASP A 137 -0.48 10.65 -21.98
CA ASP A 137 0.42 11.81 -22.15
C ASP A 137 -0.36 13.13 -22.32
N GLY A 138 -1.45 13.10 -23.07
CA GLY A 138 -2.35 14.23 -23.26
C GLY A 138 -3.72 13.96 -22.63
N LEU A 139 -4.21 14.90 -21.81
CA LEU A 139 -5.46 14.75 -21.06
C LEU A 139 -6.17 16.08 -20.87
N ILE A 140 -7.48 16.09 -21.11
CA ILE A 140 -8.37 17.20 -20.75
C ILE A 140 -9.35 16.70 -19.72
N VAL A 141 -9.24 17.20 -18.48
CA VAL A 141 -10.06 16.79 -17.32
C VAL A 141 -11.03 17.89 -16.98
N GLU A 142 -12.31 17.57 -16.88
CA GLU A 142 -13.40 18.45 -16.50
C GLU A 142 -13.73 18.27 -15.00
N LEU A 143 -13.12 19.05 -14.12
CA LEU A 143 -13.28 18.92 -12.67
C LEU A 143 -14.72 19.17 -12.20
N ASP A 144 -15.51 19.93 -12.96
CA ASP A 144 -16.92 20.15 -12.65
C ASP A 144 -17.74 18.84 -12.71
N LYS A 145 -17.32 17.86 -13.52
CA LYS A 145 -17.94 16.54 -13.65
C LYS A 145 -17.54 15.56 -12.57
N VAL A 146 -16.51 15.86 -11.77
CA VAL A 146 -16.07 14.99 -10.67
C VAL A 146 -17.13 14.96 -9.57
N PRO A 147 -17.67 13.78 -9.21
CA PRO A 147 -18.68 13.67 -8.15
C PRO A 147 -18.15 14.13 -6.80
N LYS A 148 -18.94 14.93 -6.09
CA LYS A 148 -18.56 15.56 -4.82
C LYS A 148 -19.44 15.06 -3.66
N LYS A 149 -18.84 14.87 -2.47
CA LYS A 149 -19.56 14.53 -1.24
C LYS A 149 -20.46 15.66 -0.77
N TYR A 150 -20.03 16.90 -1.02
CA TYR A 150 -20.71 18.15 -0.59
C TYR A 150 -20.30 19.33 -1.47
N ALA A 151 -21.04 20.40 -1.39
CA ALA A 151 -20.74 21.67 -2.07
C ALA A 151 -19.59 22.42 -1.36
N GLY A 152 -18.97 23.39 -2.05
CA GLY A 152 -17.95 24.27 -1.49
C GLY A 152 -16.53 23.81 -1.68
N LEU A 153 -16.30 22.73 -2.41
CA LEU A 153 -14.95 22.37 -2.86
C LEU A 153 -14.51 23.27 -4.01
N ASP A 154 -13.30 23.76 -3.95
CA ASP A 154 -12.66 24.49 -5.05
C ASP A 154 -11.97 23.56 -6.05
N GLY A 155 -11.43 24.12 -7.14
CA GLY A 155 -10.79 23.34 -8.19
C GLY A 155 -9.52 22.63 -7.70
N THR A 156 -8.77 23.23 -6.78
CA THR A 156 -7.56 22.64 -6.22
C THR A 156 -7.92 21.47 -5.33
N GLU A 157 -8.86 21.64 -4.41
CA GLU A 157 -9.34 20.57 -3.53
C GLU A 157 -9.87 19.36 -4.32
N ILE A 158 -10.62 19.60 -5.40
CA ILE A 158 -11.12 18.53 -6.28
C ILE A 158 -9.95 17.82 -6.99
N ALA A 159 -8.95 18.57 -7.44
CA ALA A 159 -7.83 18.05 -8.21
C ALA A 159 -6.89 17.16 -7.38
N ILE A 160 -6.68 17.48 -6.09
CA ILE A 160 -5.66 16.83 -5.25
C ILE A 160 -6.22 15.93 -4.15
N SER A 161 -7.53 15.88 -3.96
CA SER A 161 -8.17 15.06 -2.91
C SER A 161 -7.89 13.58 -3.09
N GLU A 162 -7.50 12.92 -1.99
CA GLU A 162 -7.28 11.47 -1.88
C GLU A 162 -8.51 10.71 -1.37
N SER A 163 -9.72 11.16 -1.66
CA SER A 163 -10.92 10.38 -1.26
C SER A 163 -10.80 8.95 -1.76
N GLN A 164 -10.89 8.00 -0.84
CA GLN A 164 -10.62 6.57 -1.07
C GLN A 164 -11.75 5.86 -1.83
N GLU A 165 -11.49 4.61 -2.20
CA GLU A 165 -12.38 3.72 -2.95
C GLU A 165 -12.85 4.33 -4.26
N ARG A 166 -11.93 4.95 -4.98
CA ARG A 166 -12.13 5.45 -6.34
C ARG A 166 -11.15 4.79 -7.31
N MET A 167 -11.61 4.60 -8.53
CA MET A 167 -10.77 4.15 -9.64
C MET A 167 -10.98 5.08 -10.83
N ALA A 168 -9.94 5.32 -11.60
CA ALA A 168 -10.01 5.91 -12.94
C ALA A 168 -9.68 4.83 -13.97
N VAL A 169 -10.50 4.70 -14.99
CA VAL A 169 -10.31 3.73 -16.08
C VAL A 169 -10.33 4.43 -17.42
N VAL A 170 -9.49 3.94 -18.33
CA VAL A 170 -9.46 4.35 -19.73
C VAL A 170 -10.23 3.33 -20.55
N VAL A 171 -11.23 3.79 -21.26
CA VAL A 171 -12.06 2.95 -22.15
C VAL A 171 -12.19 3.57 -23.53
N ASP A 172 -12.36 2.72 -24.54
CA ASP A 172 -12.69 3.17 -25.90
C ASP A 172 -14.05 3.91 -25.90
N PRO A 173 -14.23 5.02 -26.63
CA PRO A 173 -15.49 5.76 -26.67
C PRO A 173 -16.73 4.90 -26.96
N LYS A 174 -16.59 3.88 -27.82
CA LYS A 174 -17.69 2.96 -28.18
C LYS A 174 -18.14 2.08 -27.02
N ASP A 175 -17.24 1.80 -26.07
CA ASP A 175 -17.47 0.90 -24.93
C ASP A 175 -17.87 1.66 -23.66
N ALA A 176 -17.79 3.01 -23.66
CA ALA A 176 -17.96 3.83 -22.47
C ALA A 176 -19.37 3.68 -21.84
N ASP A 177 -20.43 3.66 -22.65
CA ASP A 177 -21.79 3.53 -22.13
C ASP A 177 -22.08 2.12 -21.60
N GLN A 178 -21.49 1.09 -22.21
CA GLN A 178 -21.57 -0.28 -21.72
C GLN A 178 -20.84 -0.42 -20.36
N PHE A 179 -19.67 0.22 -20.21
CA PHE A 179 -18.94 0.23 -18.94
C PHE A 179 -19.75 0.91 -17.84
N LEU A 180 -20.41 2.04 -18.13
CA LEU A 180 -21.30 2.72 -17.19
C LEU A 180 -22.48 1.83 -16.78
N ALA A 181 -23.05 1.07 -17.69
CA ALA A 181 -24.11 0.13 -17.39
C ALA A 181 -23.65 -0.97 -16.43
N TYR A 182 -22.48 -1.54 -16.66
CA TYR A 182 -21.90 -2.54 -15.75
C TYR A 182 -21.60 -1.98 -14.35
N ALA A 183 -21.12 -0.74 -14.26
CA ALA A 183 -20.92 -0.08 -12.97
C ALA A 183 -22.25 0.11 -12.22
N ALA A 184 -23.31 0.49 -12.92
CA ALA A 184 -24.66 0.64 -12.36
C ALA A 184 -25.24 -0.67 -11.83
N GLU A 185 -24.97 -1.81 -12.48
CA GLU A 185 -25.36 -3.15 -12.01
C GLU A 185 -24.76 -3.49 -10.64
N GLU A 186 -23.53 -2.99 -10.35
CA GLU A 186 -22.89 -3.13 -9.03
C GLU A 186 -23.25 -1.99 -8.05
N ASN A 187 -24.19 -1.10 -8.42
CA ASN A 187 -24.53 0.11 -7.66
C ASN A 187 -23.30 1.00 -7.39
N LEU A 188 -22.44 1.16 -8.38
CA LEU A 188 -21.32 2.09 -8.37
C LEU A 188 -21.68 3.34 -9.18
N GLU A 189 -21.41 4.49 -8.59
CA GLU A 189 -21.44 5.76 -9.33
C GLU A 189 -20.23 5.79 -10.28
N ALA A 190 -20.46 6.09 -11.54
CA ALA A 190 -19.42 6.18 -12.55
C ALA A 190 -19.71 7.37 -13.48
N THR A 191 -18.68 8.18 -13.76
CA THR A 191 -18.83 9.43 -14.49
C THR A 191 -17.70 9.63 -15.48
N LYS A 192 -18.03 10.02 -16.73
CA LYS A 192 -17.04 10.44 -17.74
C LYS A 192 -16.47 11.80 -17.32
N VAL A 193 -15.21 11.87 -16.91
CA VAL A 193 -14.59 13.07 -16.36
C VAL A 193 -13.48 13.66 -17.21
N ALA A 194 -12.90 12.88 -18.12
CA ALA A 194 -11.82 13.33 -18.98
C ALA A 194 -11.82 12.64 -20.33
N VAL A 195 -11.06 13.22 -21.25
CA VAL A 195 -10.80 12.69 -22.59
C VAL A 195 -9.28 12.73 -22.84
N VAL A 196 -8.76 11.69 -23.46
CA VAL A 196 -7.38 11.65 -23.94
C VAL A 196 -7.24 12.57 -25.16
N SER A 197 -6.25 13.48 -25.16
CA SER A 197 -5.99 14.43 -26.22
C SER A 197 -4.73 14.06 -27.02
N GLU A 198 -4.64 14.57 -28.25
CA GLU A 198 -3.42 14.44 -29.07
C GLU A 198 -2.28 15.34 -28.54
N ASP A 199 -2.62 16.51 -27.97
CA ASP A 199 -1.63 17.41 -27.38
C ASP A 199 -1.11 16.81 -26.06
N PRO A 200 0.21 16.57 -25.92
CA PRO A 200 0.79 15.94 -24.73
C PRO A 200 0.88 16.93 -23.54
N ARG A 201 -0.26 17.29 -23.03
CA ARG A 201 -0.43 18.21 -21.90
C ARG A 201 -1.47 17.68 -20.93
N LEU A 202 -1.25 17.90 -19.64
CA LEU A 202 -2.28 17.76 -18.61
C LEU A 202 -3.03 19.08 -18.48
N VAL A 203 -4.30 19.08 -18.86
CA VAL A 203 -5.18 20.24 -18.75
C VAL A 203 -6.31 19.92 -17.77
N LEU A 204 -6.41 20.70 -16.68
CA LEU A 204 -7.52 20.61 -15.73
C LEU A 204 -8.41 21.86 -15.89
N ARG A 205 -9.70 21.65 -16.14
CA ARG A 205 -10.70 22.71 -16.29
C ARG A 205 -11.64 22.73 -15.11
N TRP A 206 -11.94 23.92 -14.62
CA TRP A 206 -12.90 24.15 -13.57
C TRP A 206 -13.67 25.46 -13.80
N ARG A 207 -15.01 25.37 -13.78
CA ARG A 207 -15.90 26.52 -14.07
C ARG A 207 -15.55 27.23 -15.38
N GLY A 208 -15.28 26.46 -16.42
CA GLY A 208 -14.96 26.95 -17.75
C GLY A 208 -13.57 27.60 -17.91
N LYS A 209 -12.69 27.49 -16.90
CA LYS A 209 -11.32 28.00 -16.94
C LYS A 209 -10.31 26.86 -16.83
N GLU A 210 -9.21 26.97 -17.55
CA GLU A 210 -8.06 26.11 -17.33
C GLU A 210 -7.31 26.57 -16.06
N ILE A 211 -7.31 25.74 -15.04
CA ILE A 211 -6.60 26.00 -13.78
C ILE A 211 -5.24 25.31 -13.73
N VAL A 212 -5.04 24.30 -14.56
CA VAL A 212 -3.76 23.63 -14.81
C VAL A 212 -3.61 23.41 -16.31
N ASN A 213 -2.44 23.73 -16.86
CA ASN A 213 -2.08 23.44 -18.24
C ASN A 213 -0.56 23.23 -18.32
N ILE A 214 -0.11 21.99 -18.15
CA ILE A 214 1.30 21.61 -17.99
C ILE A 214 1.67 20.63 -19.09
N SER A 215 2.80 20.82 -19.77
CA SER A 215 3.30 19.90 -20.78
C SER A 215 3.76 18.57 -20.16
N ARG A 216 3.59 17.47 -20.87
CA ARG A 216 4.10 16.16 -20.46
C ARG A 216 5.62 16.19 -20.26
N ALA A 217 6.33 16.85 -21.16
CA ALA A 217 7.78 17.00 -21.06
C ALA A 217 8.23 17.63 -19.73
N PHE A 218 7.45 18.58 -19.18
CA PHE A 218 7.74 19.15 -17.85
C PHE A 218 7.44 18.14 -16.74
N LEU A 219 6.32 17.42 -16.80
CA LEU A 219 5.97 16.41 -15.82
C LEU A 219 6.99 15.28 -15.75
N ASP A 220 7.57 14.91 -16.89
CA ASP A 220 8.52 13.80 -17.01
C ASP A 220 9.94 14.18 -16.53
N THR A 221 10.21 15.44 -16.18
CA THR A 221 11.52 15.87 -15.64
C THR A 221 11.81 15.35 -14.23
N ASN A 222 10.83 14.79 -13.53
CA ASN A 222 10.95 14.40 -12.12
C ASN A 222 11.43 15.51 -11.17
N GLY A 223 11.25 16.77 -11.58
CA GLY A 223 11.68 17.96 -10.81
C GLY A 223 13.14 18.34 -11.02
N ALA A 224 13.70 19.10 -10.06
CA ALA A 224 15.09 19.53 -10.10
C ALA A 224 16.04 18.36 -9.82
N HIS A 225 17.11 18.28 -10.59
CA HIS A 225 18.20 17.36 -10.31
C HIS A 225 18.81 17.68 -8.93
N GLN A 226 18.89 16.68 -8.07
CA GLN A 226 19.44 16.82 -6.72
C GLN A 226 20.63 15.88 -6.56
N GLU A 227 21.68 16.41 -5.97
CA GLU A 227 22.88 15.66 -5.61
C GLU A 227 23.11 15.78 -4.10
N THR A 228 23.62 14.74 -3.49
CA THR A 228 23.96 14.73 -2.07
C THR A 228 25.15 13.79 -1.81
N ASP A 229 25.91 14.15 -0.78
CA ASP A 229 26.97 13.25 -0.28
C ASP A 229 26.36 12.22 0.69
N VAL A 230 26.87 11.00 0.63
CA VAL A 230 26.42 9.90 1.48
C VAL A 230 27.59 9.30 2.25
N THR A 231 27.50 9.28 3.56
CA THR A 231 28.51 8.69 4.44
C THR A 231 27.90 7.53 5.22
N VAL A 232 28.31 6.32 4.89
CA VAL A 232 27.92 5.10 5.62
C VAL A 232 28.88 4.88 6.80
N SER A 233 28.33 4.90 8.02
CA SER A 233 29.09 4.61 9.24
C SER A 233 29.05 3.13 9.59
N MET A 234 30.18 2.58 10.01
CA MET A 234 30.22 1.21 10.55
C MET A 234 29.48 1.18 11.92
N PRO A 235 28.73 0.11 12.20
CA PRO A 235 28.07 -0.03 13.49
C PRO A 235 29.12 -0.20 14.61
N LYS A 236 28.86 0.37 15.77
CA LYS A 236 29.74 0.25 16.92
C LYS A 236 29.69 -1.17 17.50
N LYS A 237 30.83 -1.80 17.64
CA LYS A 237 30.94 -3.17 18.15
C LYS A 237 30.47 -3.28 19.60
N GLU A 238 30.72 -2.27 20.40
CA GLU A 238 30.37 -2.19 21.83
C GLU A 238 28.84 -2.17 22.03
N GLU A 239 28.10 -1.63 21.06
CA GLU A 239 26.64 -1.54 21.05
C GLU A 239 26.00 -2.69 20.26
N SER A 240 26.76 -3.75 19.94
CA SER A 240 26.29 -4.83 19.07
C SER A 240 24.99 -5.46 19.59
N PHE A 241 24.01 -5.57 18.70
CA PHE A 241 22.76 -6.28 18.99
C PHE A 241 23.02 -7.74 19.42
N PHE A 242 24.10 -8.36 18.93
CA PHE A 242 24.50 -9.73 19.23
C PHE A 242 25.41 -9.87 20.46
N ALA A 243 25.75 -8.77 21.13
CA ALA A 243 26.58 -8.83 22.32
C ALA A 243 25.88 -9.65 23.42
N ALA A 244 26.60 -10.60 23.97
CA ALA A 244 26.11 -11.36 25.13
C ALA A 244 25.87 -10.41 26.32
N LYS A 245 24.71 -10.52 26.94
CA LYS A 245 24.39 -9.78 28.18
C LYS A 245 24.46 -10.74 29.34
N GLU A 246 25.14 -10.33 30.39
CA GLU A 246 25.18 -11.08 31.63
C GLU A 246 23.77 -11.15 32.25
N VAL A 247 23.35 -12.36 32.66
CA VAL A 247 22.06 -12.59 33.31
C VAL A 247 22.35 -13.06 34.72
N THR A 248 22.11 -12.20 35.69
CA THR A 248 22.32 -12.48 37.12
C THR A 248 21.14 -13.21 37.76
N ASP A 249 19.92 -12.88 37.38
CA ASP A 249 18.69 -13.59 37.76
C ASP A 249 17.97 -14.15 36.53
N VAL A 250 18.08 -15.45 36.33
CA VAL A 250 17.47 -16.16 35.19
C VAL A 250 15.93 -16.10 35.25
N LYS A 251 15.36 -16.22 36.45
CA LYS A 251 13.88 -16.22 36.61
C LYS A 251 13.30 -14.86 36.29
N GLU A 252 13.88 -13.80 36.83
CA GLU A 252 13.46 -12.43 36.58
C GLU A 252 13.60 -12.11 35.07
N LYS A 253 14.73 -12.46 34.48
CA LYS A 253 14.98 -12.25 33.07
C LYS A 253 13.98 -13.00 32.20
N TRP A 254 13.69 -14.26 32.53
CA TRP A 254 12.69 -15.07 31.82
C TRP A 254 11.30 -14.42 31.88
N LEU A 255 10.84 -14.03 33.06
CA LEU A 255 9.54 -13.38 33.25
C LEU A 255 9.45 -12.03 32.50
N SER A 256 10.50 -11.23 32.55
CA SER A 256 10.56 -9.95 31.82
C SER A 256 10.52 -10.14 30.31
N MET A 257 11.19 -11.17 29.79
CA MET A 257 11.10 -11.51 28.35
C MET A 257 9.71 -11.95 27.94
N LEU A 258 9.03 -12.77 28.73
CA LEU A 258 7.66 -13.20 28.45
C LEU A 258 6.65 -12.05 28.50
N ALA A 259 6.94 -11.00 29.28
CA ALA A 259 6.13 -9.80 29.38
C ALA A 259 6.45 -8.75 28.29
N ASP A 260 7.53 -8.92 27.52
CA ASP A 260 7.90 -8.02 26.44
C ASP A 260 6.84 -8.04 25.34
N LEU A 261 6.39 -6.86 24.88
CA LEU A 261 5.34 -6.72 23.89
C LEU A 261 5.68 -7.36 22.53
N ASN A 262 6.97 -7.49 22.20
CA ASN A 262 7.41 -8.20 20.99
C ASN A 262 7.47 -9.73 21.15
N VAL A 263 7.38 -10.22 22.39
CA VAL A 263 7.49 -11.66 22.73
C VAL A 263 6.16 -12.25 23.18
N CYS A 264 5.37 -11.49 23.97
CA CYS A 264 4.08 -11.97 24.46
C CYS A 264 3.09 -12.30 23.33
N SER A 265 2.13 -13.17 23.63
CA SER A 265 1.10 -13.55 22.64
C SER A 265 0.26 -12.36 22.20
N GLN A 266 0.09 -12.21 20.90
CA GLN A 266 -0.78 -11.22 20.28
C GLN A 266 -2.10 -11.84 19.77
N LYS A 267 -2.51 -12.97 20.32
CA LYS A 267 -3.70 -13.71 19.87
C LYS A 267 -4.97 -12.84 19.88
N GLY A 268 -5.16 -12.04 20.91
CA GLY A 268 -6.31 -11.12 20.97
C GLY A 268 -6.35 -10.06 19.87
N LEU A 269 -5.18 -9.60 19.39
CA LEU A 269 -5.08 -8.75 18.22
C LEU A 269 -5.49 -9.50 16.94
N VAL A 270 -4.91 -10.67 16.75
CA VAL A 270 -5.12 -11.48 15.53
C VAL A 270 -6.58 -11.92 15.40
N GLU A 271 -7.24 -12.28 16.50
CA GLU A 271 -8.65 -12.70 16.51
C GLU A 271 -9.66 -11.58 16.16
N MET A 272 -9.23 -10.32 16.06
CA MET A 272 -10.06 -9.25 15.52
C MET A 272 -10.23 -9.36 14.00
N PHE A 273 -9.34 -10.09 13.32
CA PHE A 273 -9.31 -10.27 11.88
C PHE A 273 -9.87 -11.65 11.51
N ASP A 274 -10.73 -11.68 10.51
CA ASP A 274 -11.28 -12.95 10.02
C ASP A 274 -10.34 -13.59 9.00
N SER A 275 -9.74 -14.70 9.38
CA SER A 275 -8.87 -15.52 8.52
C SER A 275 -9.63 -16.59 7.73
N SER A 276 -10.91 -16.77 7.96
CA SER A 276 -11.73 -17.83 7.38
C SER A 276 -12.51 -17.42 6.13
N ILE A 277 -12.60 -16.13 5.83
CA ILE A 277 -13.39 -15.60 4.72
C ILE A 277 -13.00 -16.27 3.40
N GLY A 278 -14.01 -16.74 2.67
CA GLY A 278 -13.82 -17.38 1.36
C GLY A 278 -13.21 -18.79 1.43
N ALA A 279 -12.98 -19.33 2.63
CA ALA A 279 -12.42 -20.68 2.86
C ALA A 279 -11.12 -20.97 2.09
N GLY A 280 -10.33 -19.92 1.81
CA GLY A 280 -9.07 -20.03 1.08
C GLY A 280 -7.84 -20.21 1.96
N SER A 281 -7.92 -19.94 3.27
CA SER A 281 -6.79 -20.08 4.19
C SER A 281 -6.39 -21.54 4.33
N VAL A 282 -5.14 -21.86 4.02
CA VAL A 282 -4.56 -23.20 4.17
C VAL A 282 -3.96 -23.37 5.56
N VAL A 283 -3.31 -22.32 6.04
CA VAL A 283 -2.73 -22.26 7.38
C VAL A 283 -3.39 -21.12 8.14
N MET A 284 -4.03 -21.47 9.26
CA MET A 284 -4.65 -20.48 10.14
C MET A 284 -3.57 -19.76 10.97
N PRO A 285 -3.82 -18.53 11.42
CA PRO A 285 -2.82 -17.70 12.16
C PRO A 285 -2.28 -18.36 13.43
N TYR A 286 -3.04 -19.26 14.04
CA TYR A 286 -2.62 -20.08 15.17
C TYR A 286 -2.85 -21.55 14.88
N GLY A 287 -1.79 -22.34 15.01
CA GLY A 287 -1.77 -23.78 14.77
C GLY A 287 -1.60 -24.59 16.05
N GLY A 288 -1.38 -25.90 15.84
CA GLY A 288 -1.25 -26.89 16.88
C GLY A 288 -2.60 -27.33 17.47
N LYS A 289 -2.57 -28.39 18.28
CA LYS A 289 -3.78 -29.01 18.89
C LYS A 289 -4.63 -28.00 19.66
N ASN A 290 -4.00 -27.05 20.34
CA ASN A 290 -4.68 -26.06 21.19
C ASN A 290 -4.82 -24.69 20.50
N GLN A 291 -4.43 -24.55 19.23
CA GLN A 291 -4.44 -23.28 18.48
C GLN A 291 -3.76 -22.13 19.25
N LEU A 292 -2.57 -22.41 19.80
CA LEU A 292 -1.79 -21.45 20.56
C LEU A 292 -0.43 -21.15 19.94
N THR A 293 -0.02 -21.92 18.91
CA THR A 293 1.27 -21.73 18.23
C THR A 293 1.09 -20.73 17.09
N GLU A 294 1.73 -19.57 17.21
CA GLU A 294 1.71 -18.53 16.17
C GLU A 294 2.35 -19.06 14.88
N VAL A 295 1.66 -18.86 13.76
CA VAL A 295 2.18 -19.12 12.42
C VAL A 295 2.69 -17.81 11.84
N GLN A 296 3.89 -17.83 11.26
CA GLN A 296 4.56 -16.59 10.81
C GLN A 296 4.54 -16.39 9.29
N THR A 297 3.65 -17.12 8.61
CA THR A 297 3.50 -17.05 7.15
C THR A 297 2.03 -17.17 6.79
N MET A 298 1.54 -16.24 5.98
CA MET A 298 0.24 -16.40 5.34
C MET A 298 0.35 -17.48 4.26
N VAL A 299 -0.51 -18.48 4.30
CA VAL A 299 -0.65 -19.49 3.24
C VAL A 299 -2.13 -19.61 2.89
N ALA A 300 -2.47 -19.29 1.65
CA ALA A 300 -3.83 -19.32 1.16
C ALA A 300 -3.92 -19.86 -0.27
N LYS A 301 -5.04 -20.48 -0.60
CA LYS A 301 -5.33 -20.88 -1.98
C LYS A 301 -5.43 -19.65 -2.88
N VAL A 302 -4.93 -19.78 -4.10
CA VAL A 302 -5.12 -18.74 -5.12
C VAL A 302 -6.62 -18.52 -5.34
N PRO A 303 -7.13 -17.27 -5.23
CA PRO A 303 -8.54 -17.00 -5.43
C PRO A 303 -8.92 -17.19 -6.90
N VAL A 304 -9.76 -18.18 -7.18
CA VAL A 304 -10.28 -18.46 -8.51
C VAL A 304 -11.74 -18.04 -8.63
N ALA A 305 -12.15 -17.59 -9.82
CA ALA A 305 -13.53 -17.13 -10.04
C ALA A 305 -14.55 -18.27 -9.97
N LYS A 306 -14.17 -19.48 -10.40
CA LYS A 306 -15.01 -20.69 -10.42
C LYS A 306 -14.16 -21.91 -10.10
N GLY A 307 -14.76 -22.90 -9.41
CA GLY A 307 -14.11 -24.15 -9.06
C GLY A 307 -13.16 -24.06 -7.87
N ASN A 308 -12.24 -25.01 -7.78
CA ASN A 308 -11.21 -25.11 -6.74
C ASN A 308 -9.82 -25.18 -7.35
N THR A 309 -8.81 -24.85 -6.57
CA THR A 309 -7.40 -25.00 -6.93
C THR A 309 -6.63 -25.53 -5.73
N ASP A 310 -5.56 -26.28 -6.00
CA ASP A 310 -4.56 -26.69 -5.01
C ASP A 310 -3.32 -25.79 -5.06
N ALA A 311 -3.28 -24.82 -6.01
CA ALA A 311 -2.25 -23.81 -6.03
C ALA A 311 -2.43 -22.86 -4.84
N VAL A 312 -1.33 -22.59 -4.14
CA VAL A 312 -1.29 -21.69 -2.98
C VAL A 312 -0.37 -20.49 -3.25
N THR A 313 -0.67 -19.42 -2.56
CA THR A 313 0.20 -18.26 -2.42
C THR A 313 0.68 -18.15 -0.97
N MET A 314 1.87 -17.62 -0.78
CA MET A 314 2.46 -17.42 0.53
C MET A 314 3.00 -16.00 0.65
N MET A 315 2.82 -15.38 1.82
CA MET A 315 3.43 -14.09 2.15
C MET A 315 4.00 -14.13 3.57
N SER A 316 5.16 -13.54 3.73
CA SER A 316 5.78 -13.30 5.03
C SER A 316 6.52 -11.98 5.01
N TYR A 317 7.02 -11.56 6.15
CA TYR A 317 7.91 -10.41 6.25
C TYR A 317 9.04 -10.70 7.24
N GLY A 318 10.10 -9.91 7.15
CA GLY A 318 11.18 -9.86 8.12
C GLY A 318 11.44 -8.42 8.54
N PHE A 319 11.54 -8.19 9.86
CA PHE A 319 11.90 -6.90 10.42
C PHE A 319 12.23 -6.99 11.90
N ASN A 320 13.37 -6.45 12.29
CA ASN A 320 13.75 -6.27 13.68
C ASN A 320 14.22 -4.82 13.91
N PRO A 321 13.41 -3.96 14.56
CA PRO A 321 13.73 -2.55 14.73
C PRO A 321 14.97 -2.31 15.60
N TYR A 322 15.27 -3.16 16.57
CA TYR A 322 16.45 -3.03 17.41
C TYR A 322 17.74 -3.35 16.66
N LEU A 323 17.71 -4.41 15.83
CA LEU A 323 18.82 -4.75 14.96
C LEU A 323 19.05 -3.66 13.90
N SER A 324 17.97 -3.17 13.30
CA SER A 324 18.03 -2.09 12.30
C SER A 324 18.50 -0.77 12.89
N SER A 325 18.17 -0.47 14.14
CA SER A 325 18.65 0.72 14.86
C SER A 325 20.14 0.66 15.15
N TRP A 326 20.68 -0.52 15.46
CA TRP A 326 22.11 -0.70 15.65
C TRP A 326 22.86 -0.64 14.30
N SER A 327 22.34 -1.33 13.28
CA SER A 327 22.94 -1.39 11.95
C SER A 327 21.87 -1.58 10.88
N PRO A 328 21.53 -0.52 10.11
CA PRO A 328 20.59 -0.65 9.00
C PRO A 328 21.01 -1.71 7.98
N TYR A 329 22.31 -1.85 7.69
CA TYR A 329 22.83 -2.87 6.80
C TYR A 329 22.49 -4.29 7.29
N HIS A 330 22.86 -4.63 8.54
CA HIS A 330 22.55 -5.94 9.11
C HIS A 330 21.06 -6.14 9.30
N GLY A 331 20.33 -5.09 9.69
CA GLY A 331 18.88 -5.12 9.81
C GLY A 331 18.22 -5.60 8.53
N SER A 332 18.63 -5.06 7.39
CA SER A 332 18.11 -5.44 6.07
C SER A 332 18.53 -6.84 5.63
N VAL A 333 19.79 -7.23 5.86
CA VAL A 333 20.25 -8.61 5.59
C VAL A 333 19.39 -9.62 6.33
N TYR A 334 19.17 -9.37 7.64
CA TYR A 334 18.37 -10.29 8.47
C TYR A 334 16.89 -10.25 8.12
N ALA A 335 16.34 -9.07 7.74
CA ALA A 335 14.95 -8.96 7.31
C ALA A 335 14.68 -9.80 6.05
N VAL A 336 15.57 -9.72 5.05
CA VAL A 336 15.49 -10.56 3.85
C VAL A 336 15.59 -12.04 4.21
N THR A 337 16.58 -12.40 5.01
CA THR A 337 16.82 -13.79 5.42
C THR A 337 15.63 -14.35 6.21
N GLU A 338 15.09 -13.58 7.14
CA GLU A 338 13.93 -13.95 7.96
C GLU A 338 12.69 -14.22 7.10
N SER A 339 12.38 -13.32 6.17
CA SER A 339 11.20 -13.48 5.30
C SER A 339 11.32 -14.72 4.42
N ILE A 340 12.52 -15.01 3.86
CA ILE A 340 12.79 -16.22 3.07
C ILE A 340 12.66 -17.47 3.94
N ALA A 341 13.25 -17.46 5.13
CA ALA A 341 13.22 -18.60 6.06
C ALA A 341 11.77 -18.97 6.45
N LYS A 342 10.92 -17.98 6.70
CA LYS A 342 9.50 -18.17 7.02
C LYS A 342 8.73 -18.84 5.88
N ILE A 343 8.92 -18.40 4.63
CA ILE A 343 8.29 -19.04 3.45
C ILE A 343 8.80 -20.49 3.29
N THR A 344 10.09 -20.71 3.44
CA THR A 344 10.70 -22.04 3.30
C THR A 344 10.22 -22.97 4.40
N ALA A 345 10.12 -22.50 5.64
CA ALA A 345 9.57 -23.27 6.76
C ALA A 345 8.09 -23.66 6.57
N ALA A 346 7.33 -22.84 5.83
CA ALA A 346 5.95 -23.15 5.46
C ALA A 346 5.84 -24.10 4.25
N GLY A 347 6.96 -24.57 3.69
CA GLY A 347 6.99 -25.48 2.56
C GLY A 347 7.10 -24.79 1.19
N GLY A 348 7.37 -23.48 1.15
CA GLY A 348 7.55 -22.74 -0.10
C GLY A 348 8.90 -22.96 -0.74
N ASP A 349 8.93 -22.94 -2.07
CA ASP A 349 10.16 -22.97 -2.87
C ASP A 349 10.80 -21.58 -2.86
N TYR A 350 11.93 -21.44 -2.15
CA TYR A 350 12.59 -20.16 -1.99
C TYR A 350 12.98 -19.52 -3.33
N SER A 351 13.32 -20.32 -4.35
CA SER A 351 13.75 -19.81 -5.66
C SER A 351 12.67 -19.03 -6.42
N LYS A 352 11.42 -19.17 -5.99
CA LYS A 352 10.25 -18.49 -6.58
C LYS A 352 9.83 -17.21 -5.84
N ILE A 353 10.50 -16.89 -4.74
CA ILE A 353 10.18 -15.69 -3.96
C ILE A 353 10.46 -14.44 -4.78
N ARG A 354 9.60 -13.44 -4.62
CA ARG A 354 9.78 -12.05 -5.05
C ARG A 354 9.60 -11.16 -3.84
N MET A 355 10.44 -10.13 -3.72
CA MET A 355 10.46 -9.26 -2.56
C MET A 355 9.97 -7.87 -2.90
N THR A 356 9.31 -7.24 -1.95
CA THR A 356 9.06 -5.80 -1.91
C THR A 356 9.64 -5.25 -0.63
N PHE A 357 10.06 -3.99 -0.65
CA PHE A 357 10.66 -3.34 0.50
C PHE A 357 9.82 -2.13 0.89
N GLN A 358 9.62 -1.97 2.21
CA GLN A 358 9.08 -0.76 2.81
C GLN A 358 10.14 -0.21 3.76
N GLU A 359 10.52 1.03 3.55
CA GLU A 359 11.53 1.70 4.36
C GLU A 359 10.92 2.84 5.17
N TYR A 360 11.44 3.05 6.38
CA TYR A 360 11.09 4.14 7.25
C TYR A 360 12.33 4.65 7.96
N PHE A 361 12.71 5.90 7.69
CA PHE A 361 13.85 6.57 8.31
C PHE A 361 13.44 7.92 8.88
N ARG A 362 14.25 8.44 9.79
CA ARG A 362 14.12 9.83 10.23
C ARG A 362 14.31 10.77 9.04
N ARG A 363 13.82 12.00 9.20
CA ARG A 363 13.97 13.03 8.14
C ARG A 363 15.45 13.22 7.78
N MET A 364 15.72 13.24 6.48
CA MET A 364 17.03 13.54 5.93
C MET A 364 17.37 15.03 6.15
N THR A 365 18.64 15.30 6.37
CA THR A 365 19.20 16.64 6.57
C THR A 365 20.38 16.86 5.61
N GLU A 366 21.07 17.99 5.72
CA GLU A 366 22.31 18.24 4.96
C GLU A 366 23.50 17.39 5.44
N ASP A 367 23.40 16.75 6.59
CA ASP A 367 24.42 15.83 7.12
C ASP A 367 24.42 14.52 6.29
N SER A 368 25.54 14.24 5.62
CA SER A 368 25.75 13.05 4.78
C SER A 368 25.54 11.72 5.53
N HIS A 369 25.70 11.70 6.86
CA HIS A 369 25.45 10.51 7.68
C HIS A 369 23.95 10.19 7.77
N THR A 370 23.06 11.18 7.70
CA THR A 370 21.61 10.91 7.70
C THR A 370 21.18 10.15 6.44
N TRP A 371 21.81 10.44 5.29
CA TRP A 371 21.63 9.72 4.05
C TRP A 371 22.31 8.35 4.05
N GLY A 372 23.38 8.20 4.86
CA GLY A 372 24.08 6.93 5.06
C GLY A 372 23.19 5.84 5.66
N LEU A 373 22.16 6.17 6.43
CA LEU A 373 21.27 5.18 7.06
C LEU A 373 20.41 4.43 6.02
N PRO A 374 19.57 5.10 5.19
CA PRO A 374 18.81 4.41 4.16
C PRO A 374 19.73 3.74 3.13
N PHE A 375 20.84 4.37 2.77
CA PHE A 375 21.80 3.76 1.85
C PHE A 375 22.42 2.47 2.39
N ALA A 376 22.78 2.42 3.68
CA ALA A 376 23.26 1.20 4.33
C ALA A 376 22.20 0.09 4.33
N SER A 377 20.93 0.45 4.56
CA SER A 377 19.80 -0.49 4.48
C SER A 377 19.66 -1.07 3.06
N LEU A 378 19.69 -0.20 2.05
CA LEU A 378 19.65 -0.61 0.65
C LEU A 378 20.81 -1.56 0.29
N LEU A 379 22.04 -1.25 0.71
CA LEU A 379 23.22 -2.11 0.50
C LEU A 379 23.04 -3.49 1.16
N GLY A 380 22.48 -3.53 2.38
CA GLY A 380 22.22 -4.80 3.08
C GLY A 380 21.16 -5.64 2.35
N ALA A 381 20.05 -5.03 1.93
CA ALA A 381 19.03 -5.70 1.14
C ALA A 381 19.57 -6.21 -0.20
N TYR A 382 20.35 -5.38 -0.89
CA TYR A 382 20.99 -5.75 -2.15
C TYR A 382 21.97 -6.92 -1.99
N ALA A 383 22.83 -6.88 -0.97
CA ALA A 383 23.78 -7.97 -0.69
C ALA A 383 23.05 -9.29 -0.41
N ALA A 384 21.98 -9.26 0.37
CA ALA A 384 21.16 -10.44 0.65
C ALA A 384 20.47 -10.98 -0.61
N GLN A 385 19.88 -10.10 -1.43
CA GLN A 385 19.27 -10.50 -2.70
C GLN A 385 20.27 -11.20 -3.63
N LEU A 386 21.48 -10.66 -3.76
CA LEU A 386 22.54 -11.28 -4.55
C LEU A 386 22.93 -12.63 -3.96
N GLY A 387 23.07 -12.73 -2.64
CA GLY A 387 23.45 -13.97 -1.94
C GLY A 387 22.42 -15.09 -2.14
N PHE A 388 21.14 -14.77 -2.17
CA PHE A 388 20.06 -15.73 -2.40
C PHE A 388 19.70 -15.91 -3.89
N GLY A 389 20.17 -15.03 -4.77
CA GLY A 389 19.79 -15.02 -6.18
C GLY A 389 18.32 -14.65 -6.41
N LEU A 390 17.73 -13.79 -5.56
CA LEU A 390 16.32 -13.42 -5.57
C LEU A 390 16.12 -11.94 -5.93
N PRO A 391 15.23 -11.62 -6.88
CA PRO A 391 14.93 -10.24 -7.24
C PRO A 391 13.87 -9.62 -6.34
N SER A 392 13.88 -8.30 -6.27
CA SER A 392 12.73 -7.47 -5.87
C SER A 392 11.87 -7.07 -7.07
N ILE A 393 10.62 -6.69 -6.81
CA ILE A 393 9.64 -6.21 -7.78
C ILE A 393 9.16 -4.82 -7.42
#